data_6fedd7b0fed393480cac9b8fe3661a55
#
_entry.id   6fedd7b0fed393480cac9b8fe3661a55
#
_cell.length_a   1.000
_cell.length_b   1.000
_cell.length_c   1.000
_cell.angle_alpha   90.00
_cell.angle_beta   90.00
_cell.angle_gamma   90.00
#
_symmetry.space_group_name_H-M   'P 1'
#
loop_
_entity.id
_entity.type
_entity.pdbx_description
1 polymer ?
#
loop_
_entity_poly.entity_id
_entity_poly.type
_entity_poly.pdbx_seq_one_letter_code
_entity_poly.pdbx_strand_id
1 'polypeptide(L)'
;MLHLILLVLVALSFAQKIYVVERERGAVAVVKEGKVRAEIEGLGNTNHATLKFSGNSAYLISRDGYLSKIDTLQDKLLKKVKVGESSIGFTFCGSRVAVANYAPHTVLFLDEDLKLLKEVQTGSRNVGVKSYRDMLVFSLMDRDEVWVLNCTNFRKEKAFKKVGSMPFDALISGSRYIVGFFKENAVGVLDLEKMSFRKVTFGREGKEVVLKIPHFGLWGVYGRTAYIPGVRERKVHVVDIESFEYLGSVDTMGLPVFVSVSPDGRFIAVNFSGDKEDYLALIDRKTLKVLRTERLGRRILHFRFTEDGRHIYLSSYYENRLKKVSVPELEVLEEVPVPTPSGVFIKGG
;
A
#
# COMPACT_ATOMS: atom_id res chain seq x y z
N MET A 1 46.98 -7.23 37.40
CA MET A 1 45.88 -6.26 37.21
C MET A 1 45.44 -6.31 35.75
N LEU A 2 44.33 -6.99 35.50
CA LEU A 2 43.76 -7.18 34.14
C LEU A 2 42.70 -6.09 33.93
N HIS A 3 42.95 -5.13 33.03
CA HIS A 3 42.01 -4.08 32.69
C HIS A 3 40.99 -4.65 31.70
N LEU A 4 39.77 -4.87 32.17
CA LEU A 4 38.61 -5.25 31.36
C LEU A 4 38.12 -4.00 30.62
N ILE A 5 38.42 -3.90 29.34
CA ILE A 5 37.88 -2.83 28.48
C ILE A 5 36.46 -3.26 28.10
N LEU A 6 35.45 -2.63 28.71
CA LEU A 6 34.04 -2.77 28.38
C LEU A 6 33.76 -1.99 27.06
N LEU A 7 33.71 -2.71 25.93
CA LEU A 7 33.27 -2.14 24.66
C LEU A 7 31.74 -1.95 24.74
N VAL A 8 31.31 -0.73 24.99
CA VAL A 8 29.89 -0.34 24.83
C VAL A 8 29.64 -0.19 23.33
N LEU A 9 29.06 -1.22 22.72
CA LEU A 9 28.47 -1.14 21.38
C LEU A 9 27.25 -0.20 21.47
N VAL A 10 27.43 1.08 21.20
CA VAL A 10 26.34 1.99 20.92
C VAL A 10 25.77 1.58 19.56
N ALA A 11 24.69 0.80 19.57
CA ALA A 11 23.88 0.60 18.37
C ALA A 11 23.35 1.98 17.95
N LEU A 12 23.94 2.57 16.93
CA LEU A 12 23.40 3.73 16.25
C LEU A 12 22.06 3.31 15.61
N SER A 13 21.01 3.39 16.39
CA SER A 13 19.64 3.33 15.86
C SER A 13 19.48 4.57 14.98
N PHE A 14 19.56 4.37 13.68
CA PHE A 14 19.15 5.43 12.74
C PHE A 14 17.67 5.67 12.99
N ALA A 15 17.34 6.83 13.56
CA ALA A 15 15.96 7.16 13.87
C ALA A 15 15.14 7.14 12.58
N GLN A 16 14.08 6.32 12.57
CA GLN A 16 13.16 6.17 11.44
C GLN A 16 12.64 7.54 10.98
N LYS A 17 12.64 7.78 9.68
CA LYS A 17 11.96 8.92 9.07
C LYS A 17 10.55 8.50 8.63
N ILE A 18 9.56 9.26 9.03
CA ILE A 18 8.17 9.05 8.65
C ILE A 18 7.76 10.16 7.69
N TYR A 19 7.36 9.78 6.48
CA TYR A 19 6.84 10.68 5.45
C TYR A 19 5.32 10.66 5.53
N VAL A 20 4.72 11.80 5.84
CA VAL A 20 3.28 11.96 6.03
C VAL A 20 2.72 12.88 4.98
N VAL A 21 1.81 12.37 4.16
CA VAL A 21 1.14 13.16 3.13
C VAL A 21 0.17 14.15 3.76
N GLU A 22 0.36 15.43 3.51
CA GLU A 22 -0.53 16.53 3.84
C GLU A 22 -1.53 16.75 2.69
N ARG A 23 -2.69 16.12 2.79
CA ARG A 23 -3.60 15.93 1.67
C ARG A 23 -4.06 17.22 1.01
N GLU A 24 -4.49 18.21 1.82
CA GLU A 24 -5.05 19.46 1.30
C GLU A 24 -3.98 20.50 0.92
N ARG A 25 -2.74 20.30 1.41
CA ARG A 25 -1.61 21.18 1.11
C ARG A 25 -0.81 20.79 -0.12
N GLY A 26 -1.01 19.58 -0.64
CA GLY A 26 -0.17 19.06 -1.73
C GLY A 26 1.30 18.92 -1.32
N ALA A 27 1.54 18.49 -0.09
CA ALA A 27 2.85 18.45 0.54
C ALA A 27 3.08 17.10 1.25
N VAL A 28 4.31 16.90 1.72
CA VAL A 28 4.72 15.79 2.60
C VAL A 28 5.51 16.35 3.76
N ALA A 29 5.02 16.13 4.99
CA ALA A 29 5.81 16.37 6.19
C ALA A 29 6.78 15.21 6.44
N VAL A 30 8.02 15.51 6.81
CA VAL A 30 9.03 14.55 7.23
C VAL A 30 9.16 14.62 8.74
N VAL A 31 8.74 13.56 9.42
CA VAL A 31 8.76 13.45 10.88
C VAL A 31 9.94 12.57 11.29
N LYS A 32 10.72 13.05 12.25
CA LYS A 32 11.82 12.33 12.90
C LYS A 32 11.84 12.70 14.38
N GLU A 33 11.98 11.72 15.26
CA GLU A 33 12.06 11.94 16.73
C GLU A 33 10.91 12.82 17.25
N GLY A 34 9.67 12.47 16.87
CA GLY A 34 8.46 13.15 17.34
C GLY A 34 8.28 14.59 16.85
N LYS A 35 9.00 15.03 15.84
CA LYS A 35 8.93 16.41 15.32
C LYS A 35 8.96 16.44 13.81
N VAL A 36 8.19 17.36 13.23
CA VAL A 36 8.34 17.72 11.81
C VAL A 36 9.72 18.38 11.62
N ARG A 37 10.54 17.80 10.76
CA ARG A 37 11.90 18.29 10.44
C ARG A 37 11.99 19.00 9.10
N ALA A 38 11.10 18.62 8.18
CA ALA A 38 10.99 19.23 6.86
C ALA A 38 9.57 19.12 6.33
N GLU A 39 9.21 20.02 5.45
CA GLU A 39 8.01 19.95 4.61
C GLU A 39 8.44 20.04 3.14
N ILE A 40 7.93 19.12 2.32
CA ILE A 40 8.21 19.03 0.90
C ILE A 40 6.95 19.43 0.15
N GLU A 41 6.94 20.61 -0.41
CA GLU A 41 5.81 21.26 -1.05
C GLU A 41 5.79 21.07 -2.58
N GLY A 42 4.71 21.52 -3.22
CA GLY A 42 4.61 21.55 -4.67
C GLY A 42 4.36 20.19 -5.32
N LEU A 43 3.85 19.21 -4.57
CA LEU A 43 3.68 17.83 -5.05
C LEU A 43 2.39 17.60 -5.88
N GLY A 44 1.53 18.63 -6.01
CA GLY A 44 0.28 18.55 -6.75
C GLY A 44 -0.88 18.05 -5.88
N ASN A 45 -1.85 17.41 -6.50
CA ASN A 45 -3.00 16.85 -5.79
C ASN A 45 -2.61 15.55 -5.08
N THR A 46 -2.32 15.65 -3.79
CA THR A 46 -1.90 14.51 -2.97
C THR A 46 -3.07 13.69 -2.41
N ASN A 47 -4.29 13.95 -2.84
CA ASN A 47 -5.41 13.06 -2.57
C ASN A 47 -5.14 11.68 -3.19
N HIS A 48 -5.06 10.65 -2.35
CA HIS A 48 -4.66 9.31 -2.76
C HIS A 48 -3.21 9.19 -3.28
N ALA A 49 -2.33 10.09 -2.88
CA ALA A 49 -0.92 9.97 -3.23
C ALA A 49 -0.28 8.71 -2.61
N THR A 50 0.55 8.07 -3.39
CA THR A 50 1.37 6.92 -2.95
C THR A 50 2.84 7.30 -3.01
N LEU A 51 3.59 6.97 -1.94
CA LEU A 51 5.01 7.20 -1.85
C LEU A 51 5.73 5.86 -1.71
N LYS A 52 6.84 5.69 -2.42
CA LYS A 52 7.72 4.52 -2.35
C LYS A 52 9.17 4.94 -2.33
N PHE A 53 10.01 4.15 -1.65
CA PHE A 53 11.44 4.41 -1.52
C PHE A 53 12.25 3.52 -2.44
N SER A 54 13.36 4.08 -2.95
CA SER A 54 14.41 3.37 -3.68
C SER A 54 15.76 4.02 -3.35
N GLY A 55 16.61 3.33 -2.62
CA GLY A 55 17.87 3.88 -2.11
C GLY A 55 17.65 5.18 -1.33
N ASN A 56 18.37 6.23 -1.71
CA ASN A 56 18.29 7.57 -1.11
C ASN A 56 17.19 8.44 -1.75
N SER A 57 16.30 7.87 -2.53
CA SER A 57 15.20 8.59 -3.14
C SER A 57 13.84 8.08 -2.65
N ALA A 58 12.88 8.99 -2.54
CA ALA A 58 11.47 8.67 -2.47
C ALA A 58 10.78 9.16 -3.74
N TYR A 59 9.79 8.42 -4.18
CA TYR A 59 8.97 8.77 -5.33
C TYR A 59 7.53 8.88 -4.88
N LEU A 60 6.85 9.94 -5.31
CA LEU A 60 5.44 10.17 -4.99
C LEU A 60 4.66 10.38 -6.28
N ILE A 61 3.58 9.61 -6.45
CA ILE A 61 2.60 9.83 -7.51
C ILE A 61 1.43 10.65 -6.96
N SER A 62 1.07 11.73 -7.64
CA SER A 62 -0.08 12.55 -7.30
C SER A 62 -1.28 12.24 -8.19
N ARG A 63 -2.48 12.50 -7.69
CA ARG A 63 -3.74 12.18 -8.36
C ARG A 63 -3.90 12.90 -9.71
N ASP A 64 -3.37 14.09 -9.81
CA ASP A 64 -3.35 14.93 -11.03
C ASP A 64 -2.21 14.56 -11.98
N GLY A 65 -1.62 13.37 -11.85
CA GLY A 65 -0.70 12.78 -12.82
C GLY A 65 0.70 13.36 -12.81
N TYR A 66 1.24 13.72 -11.64
CA TYR A 66 2.66 14.04 -11.50
C TYR A 66 3.39 12.93 -10.74
N LEU A 67 4.58 12.59 -11.20
CA LEU A 67 5.55 11.78 -10.48
C LEU A 67 6.67 12.67 -9.98
N SER A 68 6.88 12.70 -8.68
CA SER A 68 7.90 13.49 -7.99
C SER A 68 9.00 12.58 -7.45
N LYS A 69 10.27 12.97 -7.65
CA LYS A 69 11.46 12.35 -7.04
C LYS A 69 11.98 13.25 -5.93
N ILE A 70 12.18 12.70 -4.76
CA ILE A 70 12.55 13.39 -3.53
C ILE A 70 13.87 12.81 -3.04
N ASP A 71 14.83 13.65 -2.67
CA ASP A 71 16.04 13.26 -1.94
C ASP A 71 15.68 13.01 -0.48
N THR A 72 15.92 11.80 0.01
CA THR A 72 15.62 11.44 1.40
C THR A 72 16.76 11.73 2.38
N LEU A 73 17.92 12.16 1.90
CA LEU A 73 19.01 12.64 2.75
C LEU A 73 18.79 14.11 3.11
N GLN A 74 18.41 14.92 2.11
CA GLN A 74 18.17 16.36 2.27
C GLN A 74 16.70 16.72 2.50
N ASP A 75 15.77 15.74 2.31
CA ASP A 75 14.32 15.92 2.39
C ASP A 75 13.81 17.04 1.45
N LYS A 76 14.24 17.00 0.18
CA LYS A 76 13.94 18.01 -0.84
C LYS A 76 13.40 17.38 -2.13
N LEU A 77 12.49 18.10 -2.77
CA LEU A 77 12.03 17.77 -4.12
C LEU A 77 13.20 17.97 -5.11
N LEU A 78 13.57 16.89 -5.80
CA LEU A 78 14.61 16.92 -6.85
C LEU A 78 14.02 17.20 -8.22
N LYS A 79 12.94 16.49 -8.54
CA LYS A 79 12.31 16.56 -9.87
C LYS A 79 10.83 16.20 -9.79
N LYS A 80 10.04 16.84 -10.66
CA LYS A 80 8.62 16.56 -10.84
C LYS A 80 8.31 16.54 -12.32
N VAL A 81 7.66 15.48 -12.80
CA VAL A 81 7.29 15.31 -14.21
C VAL A 81 5.82 14.96 -14.35
N LYS A 82 5.20 15.44 -15.42
CA LYS A 82 3.85 15.08 -15.78
C LYS A 82 3.86 13.71 -16.46
N VAL A 83 3.12 12.74 -15.93
CA VAL A 83 3.07 11.36 -16.44
C VAL A 83 1.66 10.96 -16.89
N GLY A 84 0.67 11.77 -16.63
CA GLY A 84 -0.72 11.52 -17.01
C GLY A 84 -1.63 12.66 -16.61
N GLU A 85 -2.92 12.53 -16.86
CA GLU A 85 -3.97 13.43 -16.38
C GLU A 85 -4.51 12.93 -15.02
N SER A 86 -4.56 11.61 -14.84
CA SER A 86 -4.93 10.94 -13.61
C SER A 86 -4.12 9.68 -13.46
N SER A 87 -3.28 9.64 -12.41
CA SER A 87 -2.41 8.51 -12.10
C SER A 87 -2.67 8.07 -10.66
N ILE A 88 -2.70 6.75 -10.41
CA ILE A 88 -2.99 6.22 -9.08
C ILE A 88 -1.98 5.18 -8.60
N GLY A 89 -1.06 4.75 -9.43
CA GLY A 89 -0.08 3.76 -9.02
C GLY A 89 1.17 3.76 -9.87
N PHE A 90 2.27 3.43 -9.22
CA PHE A 90 3.55 3.18 -9.86
C PHE A 90 4.31 2.07 -9.14
N THR A 91 5.32 1.52 -9.78
CA THR A 91 6.23 0.54 -9.17
C THR A 91 7.63 0.68 -9.78
N PHE A 92 8.62 0.15 -9.05
CA PHE A 92 9.96 0.01 -9.61
C PHE A 92 10.07 -1.34 -10.32
N CYS A 93 10.71 -1.38 -11.46
CA CYS A 93 10.96 -2.59 -12.23
C CYS A 93 12.43 -2.56 -12.72
N GLY A 94 13.32 -3.19 -11.97
CA GLY A 94 14.75 -2.96 -12.07
C GLY A 94 15.08 -1.50 -11.74
N SER A 95 15.88 -0.85 -12.57
CA SER A 95 16.23 0.58 -12.45
C SER A 95 15.16 1.52 -13.05
N ARG A 96 14.00 1.01 -13.46
CA ARG A 96 12.95 1.79 -14.11
C ARG A 96 11.79 2.06 -13.18
N VAL A 97 11.08 3.16 -13.45
CA VAL A 97 9.81 3.48 -12.79
C VAL A 97 8.69 3.25 -13.79
N ALA A 98 7.74 2.37 -13.46
CA ALA A 98 6.57 2.11 -14.27
C ALA A 98 5.34 2.77 -13.63
N VAL A 99 4.62 3.59 -14.40
CA VAL A 99 3.43 4.33 -13.96
C VAL A 99 2.21 3.82 -14.70
N ALA A 100 1.17 3.46 -13.95
CA ALA A 100 -0.12 3.05 -14.49
C ALA A 100 -1.11 4.22 -14.44
N ASN A 101 -1.54 4.69 -15.61
CA ASN A 101 -2.44 5.81 -15.73
C ASN A 101 -3.90 5.36 -15.81
N TYR A 102 -4.74 6.12 -15.10
CA TYR A 102 -6.19 6.07 -15.22
C TYR A 102 -6.64 6.84 -16.46
N ALA A 103 -6.00 8.01 -16.68
CA ALA A 103 -6.12 8.82 -17.87
C ALA A 103 -4.78 9.51 -18.18
N PRO A 104 -4.28 9.45 -19.43
CA PRO A 104 -4.79 8.62 -20.52
C PRO A 104 -4.64 7.11 -20.22
N HIS A 105 -5.23 6.23 -21.01
CA HIS A 105 -5.18 4.78 -20.83
C HIS A 105 -3.82 4.19 -21.23
N THR A 106 -2.77 4.55 -20.48
CA THR A 106 -1.39 4.19 -20.80
C THR A 106 -0.65 3.63 -19.58
N VAL A 107 0.41 2.89 -19.87
CA VAL A 107 1.47 2.58 -18.91
C VAL A 107 2.75 3.19 -19.42
N LEU A 108 3.43 3.97 -18.57
CA LEU A 108 4.70 4.62 -18.89
C LEU A 108 5.84 3.89 -18.19
N PHE A 109 6.98 3.79 -18.88
CA PHE A 109 8.26 3.43 -18.30
C PHE A 109 9.19 4.63 -18.34
N LEU A 110 9.76 4.99 -17.21
CA LEU A 110 10.74 6.06 -17.05
C LEU A 110 12.04 5.49 -16.50
N ASP A 111 13.14 6.18 -16.76
CA ASP A 111 14.41 5.91 -16.08
C ASP A 111 14.44 6.50 -14.66
N GLU A 112 15.55 6.33 -13.96
CA GLU A 112 15.76 6.86 -12.60
C GLU A 112 15.73 8.39 -12.53
N ASP A 113 16.00 9.08 -13.65
CA ASP A 113 15.94 10.53 -13.78
C ASP A 113 14.58 11.02 -14.28
N LEU A 114 13.58 10.14 -14.26
CA LEU A 114 12.21 10.42 -14.70
C LEU A 114 12.10 10.87 -16.17
N LYS A 115 13.02 10.40 -17.03
CA LYS A 115 12.92 10.57 -18.47
C LYS A 115 12.08 9.44 -19.05
N LEU A 116 11.15 9.76 -19.93
CA LEU A 116 10.30 8.78 -20.58
C LEU A 116 11.13 7.87 -21.51
N LEU A 117 11.02 6.56 -21.28
CA LEU A 117 11.65 5.52 -22.10
C LEU A 117 10.65 4.89 -23.07
N LYS A 118 9.42 4.63 -22.57
CA LYS A 118 8.37 3.97 -23.37
C LYS A 118 6.98 4.34 -22.85
N GLU A 119 6.05 4.50 -23.79
CA GLU A 119 4.63 4.53 -23.54
C GLU A 119 3.97 3.32 -24.18
N VAL A 120 3.07 2.67 -23.42
CA VAL A 120 2.29 1.51 -23.85
C VAL A 120 0.82 1.87 -23.76
N GLN A 121 0.13 1.88 -24.92
CA GLN A 121 -1.31 2.06 -25.00
C GLN A 121 -2.02 0.79 -24.52
N THR A 122 -2.98 0.92 -23.60
CA THR A 122 -3.71 -0.21 -23.02
C THR A 122 -5.18 -0.25 -23.42
N GLY A 123 -5.76 0.92 -23.73
CA GLY A 123 -7.17 1.05 -24.03
C GLY A 123 -8.09 0.80 -22.83
N SER A 124 -7.57 0.99 -21.61
CA SER A 124 -8.29 0.78 -20.35
C SER A 124 -7.67 1.61 -19.23
N ARG A 125 -8.47 1.90 -18.20
CA ARG A 125 -7.94 2.40 -16.93
C ARG A 125 -7.03 1.34 -16.32
N ASN A 126 -5.82 1.73 -15.92
CA ASN A 126 -4.80 0.81 -15.42
C ASN A 126 -4.60 1.00 -13.93
N VAL A 127 -4.58 -0.11 -13.19
CA VAL A 127 -4.52 -0.14 -11.74
C VAL A 127 -3.73 -1.37 -11.24
N GLY A 128 -3.53 -1.47 -9.93
CA GLY A 128 -2.92 -2.65 -9.32
C GLY A 128 -1.51 -2.94 -9.82
N VAL A 129 -0.75 -1.91 -10.22
CA VAL A 129 0.57 -2.07 -10.80
C VAL A 129 1.57 -2.58 -9.78
N LYS A 130 2.22 -3.70 -10.11
CA LYS A 130 3.26 -4.37 -9.32
C LYS A 130 4.38 -4.84 -10.23
N SER A 131 5.48 -5.25 -9.64
CA SER A 131 6.61 -5.86 -10.35
C SER A 131 7.08 -7.13 -9.67
N TYR A 132 7.56 -8.05 -10.44
CA TYR A 132 8.23 -9.26 -10.00
C TYR A 132 9.39 -9.55 -10.95
N ARG A 133 10.63 -9.53 -10.45
CA ARG A 133 11.85 -9.60 -11.28
C ARG A 133 11.79 -8.51 -12.37
N ASP A 134 11.92 -8.89 -13.64
CA ASP A 134 11.84 -8.01 -14.82
C ASP A 134 10.43 -7.92 -15.43
N MET A 135 9.42 -8.37 -14.72
CA MET A 135 8.02 -8.33 -15.15
C MET A 135 7.25 -7.22 -14.45
N LEU A 136 6.52 -6.44 -15.24
CA LEU A 136 5.49 -5.53 -14.78
C LEU A 136 4.13 -6.21 -14.95
N VAL A 137 3.34 -6.23 -13.90
CA VAL A 137 1.98 -6.79 -13.92
C VAL A 137 0.97 -5.73 -13.46
N PHE A 138 -0.15 -5.62 -14.14
CA PHE A 138 -1.20 -4.65 -13.82
C PHE A 138 -2.57 -5.07 -14.36
N SER A 139 -3.60 -4.50 -13.77
CA SER A 139 -4.99 -4.76 -14.12
C SER A 139 -5.53 -3.72 -15.10
N LEU A 140 -6.33 -4.17 -16.05
CA LEU A 140 -7.09 -3.36 -17.02
C LEU A 140 -8.56 -3.42 -16.63
N MET A 141 -9.04 -2.40 -15.90
CA MET A 141 -10.38 -2.38 -15.30
C MET A 141 -11.52 -2.55 -16.29
N ASP A 142 -11.41 -1.89 -17.45
CA ASP A 142 -12.49 -1.82 -18.46
C ASP A 142 -12.46 -3.00 -19.42
N ARG A 143 -11.50 -3.90 -19.28
CA ARG A 143 -11.28 -5.05 -20.17
C ARG A 143 -11.39 -6.39 -19.47
N ASP A 144 -11.53 -6.40 -18.15
CA ASP A 144 -11.48 -7.61 -17.33
C ASP A 144 -10.22 -8.45 -17.60
N GLU A 145 -9.07 -7.75 -17.74
CA GLU A 145 -7.80 -8.36 -18.09
C GLU A 145 -6.71 -8.01 -17.07
N VAL A 146 -5.68 -8.87 -16.99
CA VAL A 146 -4.39 -8.59 -16.36
C VAL A 146 -3.31 -8.79 -17.40
N TRP A 147 -2.43 -7.79 -17.56
CA TRP A 147 -1.30 -7.89 -18.48
C TRP A 147 0.01 -8.02 -17.73
N VAL A 148 0.92 -8.78 -18.35
CA VAL A 148 2.33 -8.89 -17.95
C VAL A 148 3.19 -8.34 -19.08
N LEU A 149 3.99 -7.32 -18.76
CA LEU A 149 4.96 -6.72 -19.67
C LEU A 149 6.37 -7.01 -19.16
N ASN A 150 7.32 -7.15 -20.07
CA ASN A 150 8.74 -7.20 -19.73
C ASN A 150 9.27 -5.77 -19.52
N CYS A 151 9.95 -5.51 -18.42
CA CYS A 151 10.47 -4.19 -18.08
C CYS A 151 11.71 -3.79 -18.87
N THR A 152 12.39 -4.73 -19.52
CA THR A 152 13.62 -4.46 -20.26
C THR A 152 13.34 -4.11 -21.72
N ASN A 153 12.52 -4.90 -22.39
CA ASN A 153 12.17 -4.71 -23.79
C ASN A 153 10.79 -4.11 -24.03
N PHE A 154 10.00 -3.89 -22.95
CA PHE A 154 8.66 -3.29 -22.93
C PHE A 154 7.59 -4.08 -23.71
N ARG A 155 7.88 -5.34 -24.06
CA ARG A 155 6.93 -6.19 -24.77
C ARG A 155 5.92 -6.82 -23.83
N LYS A 156 4.71 -7.02 -24.34
CA LYS A 156 3.68 -7.76 -23.64
C LYS A 156 3.98 -9.26 -23.75
N GLU A 157 4.25 -9.89 -22.62
CA GLU A 157 4.54 -11.33 -22.55
C GLU A 157 3.26 -12.15 -22.46
N LYS A 158 2.28 -11.66 -21.67
CA LYS A 158 1.03 -12.36 -21.45
C LYS A 158 -0.14 -11.39 -21.23
N ALA A 159 -1.30 -11.79 -21.67
CA ALA A 159 -2.58 -11.18 -21.33
C ALA A 159 -3.51 -12.26 -20.80
N PHE A 160 -3.90 -12.13 -19.54
CA PHE A 160 -4.94 -12.97 -18.94
C PHE A 160 -6.28 -12.27 -19.14
N LYS A 161 -7.18 -12.89 -19.89
CA LYS A 161 -8.48 -12.35 -20.24
C LYS A 161 -9.56 -12.97 -19.36
N LYS A 162 -10.65 -12.22 -19.14
CA LYS A 162 -11.81 -12.67 -18.34
C LYS A 162 -11.39 -13.13 -16.94
N VAL A 163 -10.44 -12.40 -16.34
CA VAL A 163 -9.92 -12.74 -15.00
C VAL A 163 -10.98 -12.58 -13.90
N GLY A 164 -11.92 -11.66 -14.10
CA GLY A 164 -13.00 -11.31 -13.17
C GLY A 164 -13.52 -9.92 -13.49
N SER A 165 -14.71 -9.61 -12.99
CA SER A 165 -15.39 -8.36 -13.36
C SER A 165 -14.78 -7.15 -12.69
N MET A 166 -14.25 -6.25 -13.48
CA MET A 166 -13.64 -4.99 -13.10
C MET A 166 -12.47 -5.18 -12.12
N PRO A 167 -11.36 -5.83 -12.55
CA PRO A 167 -10.17 -6.01 -11.73
C PRO A 167 -9.63 -4.65 -11.31
N PHE A 168 -9.24 -4.52 -10.04
CA PHE A 168 -8.89 -3.22 -9.50
C PHE A 168 -7.52 -3.22 -8.85
N ASP A 169 -7.46 -3.24 -7.53
CA ASP A 169 -6.20 -3.17 -6.82
C ASP A 169 -5.60 -4.56 -6.62
N ALA A 170 -4.30 -4.58 -6.38
CA ALA A 170 -3.58 -5.83 -6.26
C ALA A 170 -2.47 -5.76 -5.22
N LEU A 171 -2.14 -6.93 -4.71
CA LEU A 171 -1.01 -7.20 -3.84
C LEU A 171 -0.04 -8.11 -4.60
N ILE A 172 1.24 -8.03 -4.26
CA ILE A 172 2.24 -9.01 -4.69
C ILE A 172 2.89 -9.67 -3.46
N SER A 173 3.06 -10.98 -3.51
CA SER A 173 3.75 -11.77 -2.50
C SER A 173 4.57 -12.85 -3.21
N GLY A 174 5.90 -12.72 -3.16
CA GLY A 174 6.78 -13.56 -3.99
C GLY A 174 6.37 -13.48 -5.46
N SER A 175 6.15 -14.64 -6.09
CA SER A 175 5.67 -14.74 -7.49
C SER A 175 4.15 -14.62 -7.64
N ARG A 176 3.41 -14.41 -6.56
CA ARG A 176 1.93 -14.34 -6.58
C ARG A 176 1.46 -12.90 -6.71
N TYR A 177 0.74 -12.59 -7.79
CA TYR A 177 -0.01 -11.36 -7.95
C TYR A 177 -1.47 -11.64 -7.62
N ILE A 178 -1.98 -11.02 -6.58
CA ILE A 178 -3.34 -11.20 -6.08
C ILE A 178 -4.14 -9.96 -6.44
N VAL A 179 -5.18 -10.11 -7.24
CA VAL A 179 -6.03 -9.02 -7.74
C VAL A 179 -7.46 -9.15 -7.22
N GLY A 180 -8.01 -8.05 -6.72
CA GLY A 180 -9.40 -7.97 -6.33
C GLY A 180 -10.29 -7.45 -7.45
N PHE A 181 -11.60 -7.71 -7.33
CA PHE A 181 -12.60 -7.29 -8.31
C PHE A 181 -13.64 -6.37 -7.68
N PHE A 182 -14.04 -5.33 -8.42
CA PHE A 182 -15.08 -4.42 -7.94
C PHE A 182 -16.49 -5.03 -7.96
N LYS A 183 -16.71 -5.96 -8.86
CA LYS A 183 -18.05 -6.51 -9.15
C LYS A 183 -18.14 -8.02 -8.93
N GLU A 184 -17.17 -8.60 -8.22
CA GLU A 184 -17.19 -10.01 -7.84
C GLU A 184 -16.70 -10.21 -6.41
N ASN A 185 -17.29 -11.16 -5.71
CA ASN A 185 -16.88 -11.57 -4.37
C ASN A 185 -15.75 -12.61 -4.46
N ALA A 186 -14.64 -12.20 -5.05
CA ALA A 186 -13.51 -13.07 -5.35
C ALA A 186 -12.19 -12.29 -5.44
N VAL A 187 -11.10 -13.01 -5.36
CA VAL A 187 -9.78 -12.55 -5.81
C VAL A 187 -9.25 -13.47 -6.90
N GLY A 188 -8.50 -12.89 -7.83
CA GLY A 188 -7.68 -13.65 -8.76
C GLY A 188 -6.27 -13.82 -8.20
N VAL A 189 -5.68 -14.99 -8.32
CA VAL A 189 -4.29 -15.27 -7.98
C VAL A 189 -3.56 -15.69 -9.24
N LEU A 190 -2.59 -14.88 -9.64
CA LEU A 190 -1.72 -15.09 -10.78
C LEU A 190 -0.35 -15.57 -10.29
N ASP A 191 0.06 -16.73 -10.73
CA ASP A 191 1.43 -17.23 -10.56
C ASP A 191 2.30 -16.73 -11.73
N LEU A 192 3.20 -15.79 -11.44
CA LEU A 192 4.04 -15.16 -12.44
C LEU A 192 5.19 -16.04 -12.93
N GLU A 193 5.56 -17.09 -12.21
CA GLU A 193 6.56 -18.06 -12.69
C GLU A 193 5.93 -19.09 -13.64
N LYS A 194 4.74 -19.58 -13.28
CA LYS A 194 4.00 -20.55 -14.10
C LYS A 194 3.12 -19.92 -15.17
N MET A 195 2.97 -18.58 -15.16
CA MET A 195 2.04 -17.85 -16.02
C MET A 195 0.65 -18.47 -16.03
N SER A 196 0.15 -18.83 -14.83
CA SER A 196 -1.16 -19.44 -14.61
C SER A 196 -2.02 -18.56 -13.71
N PHE A 197 -3.35 -18.66 -13.88
CA PHE A 197 -4.32 -17.85 -13.15
C PHE A 197 -5.38 -18.75 -12.53
N ARG A 198 -5.75 -18.44 -11.30
CA ARG A 198 -6.89 -19.05 -10.59
C ARG A 198 -7.72 -18.00 -9.86
N LYS A 199 -9.02 -18.24 -9.76
CA LYS A 199 -9.95 -17.40 -9.00
C LYS A 199 -10.32 -18.10 -7.69
N VAL A 200 -10.36 -17.34 -6.60
CA VAL A 200 -10.83 -17.78 -5.27
C VAL A 200 -12.06 -16.96 -4.93
N THR A 201 -13.21 -17.62 -4.87
CA THR A 201 -14.50 -16.99 -4.53
C THR A 201 -14.72 -17.00 -3.02
N PHE A 202 -15.23 -15.90 -2.48
CA PHE A 202 -15.57 -15.76 -1.06
C PHE A 202 -17.05 -16.08 -0.83
N GLY A 203 -17.33 -16.90 0.18
CA GLY A 203 -18.70 -17.20 0.58
C GLY A 203 -19.53 -17.96 -0.45
N ARG A 204 -20.86 -17.81 -0.38
CA ARG A 204 -21.80 -18.47 -1.29
C ARG A 204 -21.93 -17.68 -2.59
N GLU A 205 -21.92 -18.37 -3.73
CA GLU A 205 -22.26 -17.78 -5.02
C GLU A 205 -23.61 -17.04 -4.95
N GLY A 206 -23.67 -15.85 -5.55
CA GLY A 206 -24.91 -15.06 -5.66
C GLY A 206 -25.19 -14.08 -4.53
N LYS A 207 -24.30 -13.90 -3.55
CA LYS A 207 -24.40 -12.81 -2.57
C LYS A 207 -23.74 -11.52 -3.06
N GLU A 208 -24.25 -10.39 -2.54
CA GLU A 208 -23.90 -9.04 -2.94
C GLU A 208 -22.38 -8.81 -3.09
N VAL A 209 -22.05 -8.15 -4.16
CA VAL A 209 -20.72 -7.80 -4.61
C VAL A 209 -19.97 -6.95 -3.58
N VAL A 210 -18.73 -7.29 -3.32
CA VAL A 210 -17.78 -6.45 -2.58
C VAL A 210 -17.50 -5.19 -3.40
N LEU A 211 -18.11 -4.07 -3.04
CA LEU A 211 -18.10 -2.85 -3.85
C LEU A 211 -16.82 -2.04 -3.75
N LYS A 212 -15.90 -2.36 -2.86
CA LYS A 212 -14.68 -1.59 -2.70
C LYS A 212 -13.61 -2.41 -1.98
N ILE A 213 -12.69 -2.91 -2.75
CA ILE A 213 -11.39 -3.34 -2.24
C ILE A 213 -10.51 -2.08 -2.18
N PRO A 214 -9.77 -1.82 -1.10
CA PRO A 214 -9.11 -0.55 -0.90
C PRO A 214 -8.10 -0.21 -1.97
N HIS A 215 -8.06 1.06 -2.31
CA HIS A 215 -7.31 1.65 -3.41
C HIS A 215 -5.78 1.65 -3.26
N PHE A 216 -5.19 1.20 -2.15
CA PHE A 216 -3.79 1.52 -1.84
C PHE A 216 -2.89 0.37 -1.48
N GLY A 217 -3.26 -0.84 -1.87
CA GLY A 217 -2.38 -2.00 -1.74
C GLY A 217 -1.96 -2.30 -0.31
N LEU A 218 -2.76 -1.93 0.67
CA LEU A 218 -2.63 -2.37 2.04
C LEU A 218 -3.60 -3.51 2.31
N TRP A 219 -3.38 -4.61 1.62
CA TRP A 219 -3.87 -5.89 2.05
C TRP A 219 -2.78 -6.55 2.87
N GLY A 220 -3.16 -7.20 3.94
CA GLY A 220 -2.22 -7.97 4.72
C GLY A 220 -1.83 -9.25 3.98
N VAL A 221 -0.57 -9.57 4.01
CA VAL A 221 -0.08 -10.91 3.64
C VAL A 221 1.00 -11.34 4.61
N TYR A 222 0.98 -12.60 5.00
CA TYR A 222 2.04 -13.20 5.79
C TYR A 222 2.21 -14.67 5.38
N GLY A 223 3.41 -15.03 4.92
CA GLY A 223 3.67 -16.34 4.32
C GLY A 223 2.72 -16.58 3.15
N ARG A 224 1.97 -17.67 3.22
CA ARG A 224 0.99 -18.07 2.19
C ARG A 224 -0.44 -17.55 2.43
N THR A 225 -0.67 -16.73 3.43
CA THR A 225 -2.01 -16.27 3.80
C THR A 225 -2.20 -14.78 3.49
N ALA A 226 -3.21 -14.45 2.70
CA ALA A 226 -3.66 -13.11 2.43
C ALA A 226 -4.91 -12.75 3.26
N TYR A 227 -4.94 -11.52 3.76
CA TYR A 227 -6.02 -10.94 4.56
C TYR A 227 -6.61 -9.77 3.79
N ILE A 228 -7.86 -9.89 3.36
CA ILE A 228 -8.49 -9.04 2.35
C ILE A 228 -9.72 -8.37 2.94
N PRO A 229 -9.81 -7.03 2.95
CA PRO A 229 -10.97 -6.34 3.50
C PRO A 229 -12.18 -6.50 2.59
N GLY A 230 -13.22 -7.13 3.10
CA GLY A 230 -14.57 -7.17 2.52
C GLY A 230 -15.37 -5.97 3.02
N VAL A 231 -15.21 -4.81 2.38
CA VAL A 231 -15.71 -3.53 2.91
C VAL A 231 -17.23 -3.57 3.17
N ARG A 232 -18.03 -4.05 2.22
CA ARG A 232 -19.49 -4.13 2.38
C ARG A 232 -19.96 -5.16 3.39
N GLU A 233 -19.16 -6.19 3.60
CA GLU A 233 -19.53 -7.32 4.44
C GLU A 233 -19.12 -7.13 5.90
N ARG A 234 -18.37 -6.06 6.21
CA ARG A 234 -17.75 -5.85 7.54
C ARG A 234 -16.92 -7.06 7.97
N LYS A 235 -16.08 -7.55 7.05
CA LYS A 235 -15.26 -8.73 7.26
C LYS A 235 -13.84 -8.54 6.71
N VAL A 236 -12.90 -9.25 7.30
CA VAL A 236 -11.60 -9.51 6.69
C VAL A 236 -11.60 -10.96 6.23
N HIS A 237 -11.51 -11.18 4.93
CA HIS A 237 -11.41 -12.52 4.34
C HIS A 237 -10.01 -13.07 4.45
N VAL A 238 -9.90 -14.36 4.66
CA VAL A 238 -8.64 -15.09 4.80
C VAL A 238 -8.52 -16.11 3.67
N VAL A 239 -7.47 -15.98 2.87
CA VAL A 239 -7.25 -16.79 1.67
C VAL A 239 -5.84 -17.37 1.69
N ASP A 240 -5.73 -18.66 1.41
CA ASP A 240 -4.45 -19.30 1.10
C ASP A 240 -4.11 -19.08 -0.37
N ILE A 241 -3.03 -18.35 -0.63
CA ILE A 241 -2.63 -17.95 -1.98
C ILE A 241 -1.77 -19.01 -2.71
N GLU A 242 -1.47 -20.13 -2.06
CA GLU A 242 -0.76 -21.25 -2.67
C GLU A 242 -1.70 -22.42 -3.00
N SER A 243 -2.57 -22.82 -2.06
CA SER A 243 -3.60 -23.82 -2.31
C SER A 243 -4.82 -23.27 -3.04
N PHE A 244 -4.99 -21.93 -3.07
CA PHE A 244 -6.14 -21.23 -3.64
C PHE A 244 -7.43 -21.53 -2.89
N GLU A 245 -7.35 -21.66 -1.57
CA GLU A 245 -8.48 -21.97 -0.72
C GLU A 245 -8.96 -20.75 0.06
N TYR A 246 -10.26 -20.60 0.19
CA TYR A 246 -10.86 -19.66 1.10
C TYR A 246 -10.90 -20.30 2.50
N LEU A 247 -10.17 -19.71 3.44
CA LEU A 247 -10.02 -20.24 4.78
C LEU A 247 -11.07 -19.72 5.78
N GLY A 248 -11.84 -18.69 5.39
CA GLY A 248 -12.85 -18.07 6.24
C GLY A 248 -12.73 -16.56 6.33
N SER A 249 -13.35 -15.97 7.35
CA SER A 249 -13.32 -14.53 7.58
C SER A 249 -13.37 -14.18 9.05
N VAL A 250 -12.94 -12.95 9.38
CA VAL A 250 -13.07 -12.31 10.69
C VAL A 250 -14.10 -11.20 10.57
N ASP A 251 -15.14 -11.22 11.41
CA ASP A 251 -16.11 -10.12 11.50
C ASP A 251 -15.47 -8.89 12.13
N THR A 252 -15.80 -7.71 11.61
CA THR A 252 -15.30 -6.43 12.07
C THR A 252 -16.43 -5.50 12.48
N MET A 253 -16.16 -4.56 13.41
CA MET A 253 -17.17 -3.62 13.90
C MET A 253 -17.63 -2.61 12.85
N GLY A 254 -16.82 -2.34 11.85
CA GLY A 254 -17.04 -1.33 10.81
C GLY A 254 -16.72 -1.84 9.41
N LEU A 255 -16.74 -0.95 8.43
CA LEU A 255 -16.39 -1.23 7.05
C LEU A 255 -14.86 -1.24 6.91
N PRO A 256 -14.17 -2.39 6.84
CA PRO A 256 -12.71 -2.45 6.80
C PRO A 256 -12.17 -1.82 5.51
N VAL A 257 -11.12 -1.02 5.61
CA VAL A 257 -10.52 -0.34 4.44
C VAL A 257 -9.09 -0.82 4.20
N PHE A 258 -8.23 -0.73 5.21
CA PHE A 258 -6.86 -1.24 5.14
C PHE A 258 -6.66 -2.37 6.13
N VAL A 259 -5.92 -3.36 5.69
CA VAL A 259 -5.49 -4.50 6.50
C VAL A 259 -3.98 -4.60 6.39
N SER A 260 -3.29 -4.64 7.51
CA SER A 260 -1.84 -4.82 7.54
C SER A 260 -1.47 -5.87 8.57
N VAL A 261 -0.49 -6.71 8.25
CA VAL A 261 0.06 -7.68 9.19
C VAL A 261 1.33 -7.10 9.81
N SER A 262 1.51 -7.30 11.12
CA SER A 262 2.75 -6.92 11.80
C SER A 262 3.96 -7.67 11.20
N PRO A 263 5.17 -7.08 11.18
CA PRO A 263 6.35 -7.71 10.59
C PRO A 263 6.68 -9.08 11.17
N ASP A 264 6.41 -9.28 12.46
CA ASP A 264 6.60 -10.57 13.16
C ASP A 264 5.46 -11.59 12.92
N GLY A 265 4.42 -11.17 12.19
CA GLY A 265 3.28 -12.02 11.84
C GLY A 265 2.34 -12.35 13.00
N ARG A 266 2.42 -11.65 14.14
CA ARG A 266 1.53 -11.92 15.28
C ARG A 266 0.17 -11.28 15.14
N PHE A 267 0.10 -10.07 14.60
CA PHE A 267 -1.10 -9.24 14.62
C PHE A 267 -1.52 -8.80 13.22
N ILE A 268 -2.82 -8.59 13.06
CA ILE A 268 -3.43 -7.94 11.90
C ILE A 268 -4.10 -6.67 12.41
N ALA A 269 -3.72 -5.52 11.87
CA ALA A 269 -4.37 -4.26 12.13
C ALA A 269 -5.35 -3.89 11.01
N VAL A 270 -6.50 -3.31 11.38
CA VAL A 270 -7.58 -2.97 10.46
C VAL A 270 -8.16 -1.61 10.84
N ASN A 271 -8.21 -0.65 9.90
CA ASN A 271 -9.00 0.55 10.06
C ASN A 271 -10.30 0.49 9.27
N PHE A 272 -11.17 1.46 9.48
CA PHE A 272 -12.52 1.43 8.95
C PHE A 272 -12.87 2.72 8.20
N SER A 273 -13.98 2.67 7.47
CA SER A 273 -14.65 3.83 6.89
C SER A 273 -16.07 3.98 7.46
N GLY A 274 -16.72 5.09 7.13
CA GLY A 274 -18.08 5.38 7.58
C GLY A 274 -18.15 5.71 9.06
N ASP A 275 -19.15 5.17 9.76
CA ASP A 275 -19.43 5.43 11.18
C ASP A 275 -18.33 4.99 12.15
N LYS A 276 -17.37 4.21 11.69
CA LYS A 276 -16.25 3.67 12.47
C LYS A 276 -14.88 4.16 11.99
N GLU A 277 -14.81 5.20 11.20
CA GLU A 277 -13.55 5.72 10.65
C GLU A 277 -12.55 6.26 11.69
N ASP A 278 -12.97 6.42 12.94
CA ASP A 278 -12.17 6.85 14.09
C ASP A 278 -11.41 5.71 14.77
N TYR A 279 -11.68 4.46 14.39
CA TYR A 279 -11.23 3.27 15.13
C TYR A 279 -10.15 2.48 14.36
N LEU A 280 -9.32 1.80 15.14
CA LEU A 280 -8.39 0.77 14.67
C LEU A 280 -8.67 -0.51 15.46
N ALA A 281 -8.76 -1.65 14.76
CA ALA A 281 -8.85 -2.96 15.38
C ALA A 281 -7.54 -3.72 15.25
N LEU A 282 -7.23 -4.52 16.28
CA LEU A 282 -6.12 -5.45 16.30
C LEU A 282 -6.66 -6.87 16.45
N ILE A 283 -6.25 -7.75 15.55
CA ILE A 283 -6.68 -9.14 15.46
C ILE A 283 -5.45 -10.01 15.71
N ASP A 284 -5.59 -11.04 16.55
CA ASP A 284 -4.58 -12.10 16.66
C ASP A 284 -4.60 -12.94 15.39
N ARG A 285 -3.48 -12.99 14.68
CA ARG A 285 -3.41 -13.65 13.37
C ARG A 285 -3.57 -15.16 13.47
N LYS A 286 -3.11 -15.78 14.54
CA LYS A 286 -3.14 -17.23 14.70
C LYS A 286 -4.55 -17.73 15.03
N THR A 287 -5.25 -17.01 15.90
CA THR A 287 -6.60 -17.40 16.36
C THR A 287 -7.72 -16.74 15.58
N LEU A 288 -7.40 -15.71 14.78
CA LEU A 288 -8.35 -14.87 14.05
C LEU A 288 -9.40 -14.20 14.96
N LYS A 289 -9.05 -13.97 16.21
CA LYS A 289 -9.91 -13.25 17.17
C LYS A 289 -9.53 -11.78 17.24
N VAL A 290 -10.54 -10.90 17.24
CA VAL A 290 -10.35 -9.48 17.53
C VAL A 290 -9.92 -9.36 19.00
N LEU A 291 -8.72 -8.82 19.23
CA LEU A 291 -8.16 -8.60 20.56
C LEU A 291 -8.62 -7.27 21.14
N ARG A 292 -8.57 -6.23 20.33
CA ARG A 292 -8.90 -4.85 20.72
C ARG A 292 -9.50 -4.09 19.54
N THR A 293 -10.30 -3.09 19.86
CA THR A 293 -10.76 -2.07 18.93
C THR A 293 -10.84 -0.77 19.70
N GLU A 294 -9.97 0.18 19.36
CA GLU A 294 -9.81 1.42 20.08
C GLU A 294 -10.10 2.63 19.18
N ARG A 295 -10.67 3.68 19.79
CA ARG A 295 -10.85 4.96 19.14
C ARG A 295 -9.55 5.75 19.24
N LEU A 296 -8.79 5.83 18.16
CA LEU A 296 -7.44 6.39 18.16
C LEU A 296 -7.32 7.72 17.43
N GLY A 297 -8.40 8.19 16.79
CA GLY A 297 -8.35 9.44 16.05
C GLY A 297 -9.70 9.93 15.61
N ARG A 298 -9.69 10.90 14.69
CA ARG A 298 -10.86 11.35 13.92
C ARG A 298 -10.55 11.17 12.45
N ARG A 299 -11.16 10.14 11.84
CA ARG A 299 -10.93 9.68 10.48
C ARG A 299 -9.48 9.20 10.26
N ILE A 300 -9.23 7.95 10.62
CA ILE A 300 -7.95 7.29 10.38
C ILE A 300 -7.91 6.88 8.91
N LEU A 301 -7.13 7.62 8.09
CA LEU A 301 -7.04 7.35 6.65
C LEU A 301 -5.97 6.31 6.32
N HIS A 302 -4.89 6.25 7.10
CA HIS A 302 -3.76 5.35 6.83
C HIS A 302 -3.02 5.01 8.12
N PHE A 303 -2.40 3.85 8.14
CA PHE A 303 -1.53 3.45 9.24
C PHE A 303 -0.41 2.53 8.75
N ARG A 304 0.67 2.42 9.53
CA ARG A 304 1.80 1.53 9.29
C ARG A 304 2.36 0.99 10.59
N PHE A 305 2.67 -0.31 10.64
CA PHE A 305 3.52 -0.86 11.68
C PHE A 305 4.95 -0.34 11.53
N THR A 306 5.64 -0.13 12.65
CA THR A 306 7.11 -0.01 12.67
C THR A 306 7.75 -1.35 12.31
N GLU A 307 9.02 -1.33 11.89
CA GLU A 307 9.74 -2.55 11.46
C GLU A 307 9.85 -3.61 12.58
N ASP A 308 9.94 -3.16 13.83
CA ASP A 308 9.97 -4.04 15.01
C ASP A 308 8.58 -4.57 15.42
N GLY A 309 7.51 -4.12 14.75
CA GLY A 309 6.13 -4.51 15.02
C GLY A 309 5.55 -4.03 16.35
N ARG A 310 6.31 -3.23 17.12
CA ARG A 310 5.91 -2.79 18.48
C ARG A 310 5.02 -1.56 18.48
N HIS A 311 4.96 -0.84 17.38
CA HIS A 311 4.18 0.38 17.27
C HIS A 311 3.47 0.47 15.92
N ILE A 312 2.46 1.32 15.88
CA ILE A 312 1.77 1.75 14.67
C ILE A 312 1.81 3.27 14.60
N TYR A 313 2.22 3.82 13.47
CA TYR A 313 1.95 5.21 13.13
C TYR A 313 0.64 5.28 12.36
N LEU A 314 -0.25 6.18 12.76
CA LEU A 314 -1.53 6.41 12.08
C LEU A 314 -1.81 7.90 11.86
N SER A 315 -2.50 8.18 10.74
CA SER A 315 -2.99 9.53 10.43
C SER A 315 -4.36 9.75 11.05
N SER A 316 -4.51 10.80 11.85
CA SER A 316 -5.80 11.29 12.31
C SER A 316 -6.14 12.59 11.57
N TYR A 317 -6.92 12.45 10.50
CA TYR A 317 -7.12 13.50 9.50
C TYR A 317 -7.75 14.77 10.05
N TYR A 318 -8.88 14.66 10.74
CA TYR A 318 -9.60 15.82 11.29
C TYR A 318 -8.98 16.39 12.57
N GLU A 319 -8.10 15.65 13.23
CA GLU A 319 -7.33 16.15 14.35
C GLU A 319 -6.03 16.85 13.94
N ASN A 320 -5.64 16.74 12.65
CA ASN A 320 -4.35 17.22 12.16
C ASN A 320 -3.18 16.65 12.98
N ARG A 321 -3.19 15.31 13.17
CA ARG A 321 -2.18 14.60 13.98
C ARG A 321 -1.68 13.34 13.25
N LEU A 322 -0.38 13.15 13.29
CA LEU A 322 0.23 11.83 13.20
C LEU A 322 0.33 11.30 14.63
N LYS A 323 -0.15 10.09 14.88
CA LYS A 323 -0.09 9.44 16.19
C LYS A 323 0.78 8.19 16.13
N LYS A 324 1.56 7.95 17.19
CA LYS A 324 2.26 6.70 17.44
C LYS A 324 1.55 5.96 18.56
N VAL A 325 1.17 4.71 18.30
CA VAL A 325 0.46 3.88 19.28
C VAL A 325 1.23 2.59 19.55
N SER A 326 1.12 2.07 20.77
CA SER A 326 1.71 0.80 21.18
C SER A 326 0.99 -0.40 20.54
N VAL A 327 1.67 -1.53 20.46
CA VAL A 327 1.13 -2.83 20.05
C VAL A 327 1.57 -3.87 21.09
N PRO A 328 0.66 -4.64 21.69
CA PRO A 328 -0.77 -4.79 21.35
C PRO A 328 -1.75 -3.88 22.10
N GLU A 329 -1.32 -2.99 22.99
CA GLU A 329 -2.19 -2.25 23.91
C GLU A 329 -3.04 -1.19 23.18
N LEU A 330 -2.59 -0.68 22.03
CA LEU A 330 -3.19 0.42 21.25
C LEU A 330 -3.31 1.72 22.07
N GLU A 331 -2.33 2.00 22.91
CA GLU A 331 -2.21 3.24 23.67
C GLU A 331 -1.49 4.31 22.85
N VAL A 332 -1.98 5.55 22.87
CA VAL A 332 -1.33 6.67 22.21
C VAL A 332 -0.10 7.08 23.01
N LEU A 333 1.07 6.94 22.41
CA LEU A 333 2.36 7.26 23.03
C LEU A 333 2.89 8.63 22.62
N GLU A 334 2.54 9.09 21.41
CA GLU A 334 3.07 10.32 20.84
C GLU A 334 2.08 10.89 19.83
N GLU A 335 1.97 12.22 19.79
CA GLU A 335 1.19 12.95 18.80
C GLU A 335 2.03 14.07 18.18
N VAL A 336 2.11 14.10 16.85
CA VAL A 336 2.83 15.12 16.11
C VAL A 336 1.84 15.94 15.29
N PRO A 337 1.83 17.28 15.40
CA PRO A 337 1.02 18.13 14.53
C PRO A 337 1.44 17.98 13.07
N VAL A 338 0.52 17.53 12.23
CA VAL A 338 0.68 17.44 10.76
C VAL A 338 -0.65 17.83 10.15
N PRO A 339 -0.72 18.86 9.31
CA PRO A 339 -1.95 19.30 8.68
C PRO A 339 -2.55 18.22 7.77
N THR A 340 -3.84 17.95 7.91
CA THR A 340 -4.61 17.02 7.04
C THR A 340 -3.88 15.73 6.65
N PRO A 341 -3.34 14.97 7.65
CA PRO A 341 -2.48 13.82 7.35
C PRO A 341 -3.30 12.69 6.72
N SER A 342 -2.79 12.10 5.64
CA SER A 342 -3.48 11.01 4.95
C SER A 342 -2.59 9.77 4.78
N GLY A 343 -1.60 9.80 3.92
CA GLY A 343 -0.66 8.70 3.73
C GLY A 343 0.48 8.72 4.75
N VAL A 344 0.80 7.58 5.34
CA VAL A 344 1.94 7.40 6.28
C VAL A 344 2.89 6.39 5.67
N PHE A 345 4.16 6.78 5.48
CA PHE A 345 5.18 5.95 4.88
C PHE A 345 6.45 6.01 5.73
N ILE A 346 6.96 4.86 6.13
CA ILE A 346 8.14 4.75 6.98
C ILE A 346 9.33 4.39 6.11
N LYS A 347 10.38 5.19 6.17
CA LYS A 347 11.67 4.85 5.59
C LYS A 347 12.47 4.13 6.67
N GLY A 348 12.77 2.84 6.43
CA GLY A 348 13.74 2.09 7.22
C GLY A 348 15.14 2.71 7.16
N GLY A 349 15.92 2.46 8.20
CA GLY A 349 17.30 2.94 8.28
C GLY A 349 18.25 2.21 7.34
#